data_11e0808bd47a07968a77f9742d258e2a
#
_entry.id   11e0808bd47a07968a77f9742d258e2a
#
_cell.length_a   1.000
_cell.length_b   1.000
_cell.length_c   1.000
_cell.angle_alpha   90.00
_cell.angle_beta   90.00
_cell.angle_gamma   90.00
#
_symmetry.space_group_name_H-M   'P 1'
#
loop_
_entity.id
_entity.type
_entity.pdbx_description
1 polymer ?
#
loop_
_entity_poly.entity_id
_entity_poly.type
_entity_poly.pdbx_seq_one_letter_code
_entity_poly.pdbx_strand_id
1 'polypeptide(L)'
;MAGLNKVSVDDINVKGKKVLVRVDFNVPLKDGVITSDKRIVASLPTIKYLIDHNAKVILCSHLGRPKGEFKPEFSLAPVAARLSELLGKEVKMAKDVVGESAQSLAASLQDGDVMLLENVRFHKEETKNDPEFSKKLASLADIFVNDAFGSAHRAHSSTTGVADYLPAVCGFLIQKEIEFIGGALANPKRPLVAILGGAKVSDKIGVITNLLDKCDTIIVGGGMAYTFMKALGYNIGNSLLEEDRIEDALNMMNTAKEKGVKFLIPVDNKVGKEYKPDTEAMVIDSDIIPDGWMGLDIGPKTQALFADAIKGSGTVIWNGPMGVSEWDNFAAGTIAVATAVADSGAISIIGGGDSAAAVQKLGFADKMSHISTGGGASLEFLEGKELPGIVALNDK
;
A
#
# COMPACT_ATOMS: atom_id res chain seq x y z
N MET A 1 3.62 -9.46 15.55
CA MET A 1 3.86 -8.15 16.15
C MET A 1 2.66 -7.80 17.02
N ALA A 2 2.88 -7.63 18.31
CA ALA A 2 1.86 -7.03 19.17
C ALA A 2 1.56 -5.62 18.63
N GLY A 3 0.35 -5.12 18.82
CA GLY A 3 -0.09 -3.83 18.30
C GLY A 3 0.96 -2.74 18.52
N LEU A 4 1.46 -2.19 17.43
CA LEU A 4 2.45 -1.13 17.46
C LEU A 4 1.85 0.11 18.11
N ASN A 5 2.51 0.63 19.12
CA ASN A 5 2.09 1.84 19.84
C ASN A 5 3.16 2.92 19.67
N LYS A 6 3.09 3.63 18.54
CA LYS A 6 4.09 4.64 18.17
C LYS A 6 3.63 6.03 18.56
N VAL A 7 4.58 6.87 18.92
CA VAL A 7 4.33 8.30 19.15
C VAL A 7 3.92 8.94 17.82
N SER A 8 2.84 9.70 17.82
CA SER A 8 2.32 10.40 16.65
C SER A 8 2.61 11.90 16.73
N VAL A 9 2.53 12.57 15.61
CA VAL A 9 2.79 14.01 15.49
C VAL A 9 1.91 14.85 16.42
N ASP A 10 0.70 14.41 16.71
CA ASP A 10 -0.23 15.08 17.63
C ASP A 10 0.01 14.76 19.11
N ASP A 11 0.92 13.86 19.42
CA ASP A 11 1.33 13.55 20.80
C ASP A 11 2.45 14.47 21.33
N ILE A 12 3.05 15.28 20.45
CA ILE A 12 4.24 16.07 20.78
C ILE A 12 4.03 17.58 20.55
N ASN A 13 4.87 18.40 21.18
CA ASN A 13 4.88 19.83 20.93
C ASN A 13 5.83 20.16 19.78
N VAL A 14 5.28 20.73 18.70
CA VAL A 14 6.03 21.10 17.49
C VAL A 14 6.21 22.62 17.33
N LYS A 15 5.64 23.42 18.24
CA LYS A 15 5.61 24.89 18.13
C LYS A 15 7.04 25.46 18.06
N GLY A 16 7.32 26.22 17.01
CA GLY A 16 8.60 26.87 16.79
C GLY A 16 9.74 25.94 16.40
N LYS A 17 9.45 24.64 16.25
CA LYS A 17 10.45 23.62 15.93
C LYS A 17 10.56 23.40 14.45
N LYS A 18 11.78 23.11 13.99
CA LYS A 18 12.02 22.63 12.63
C LYS A 18 11.66 21.15 12.58
N VAL A 19 10.71 20.79 11.73
CA VAL A 19 10.23 19.41 11.61
C VAL A 19 10.53 18.90 10.20
N LEU A 20 11.39 17.89 10.14
CA LEU A 20 11.67 17.16 8.90
C LEU A 20 10.57 16.12 8.70
N VAL A 21 9.80 16.25 7.62
CA VAL A 21 8.70 15.32 7.31
C VAL A 21 9.06 14.53 6.06
N ARG A 22 9.17 13.20 6.20
CA ARG A 22 9.28 12.31 5.05
C ARG A 22 7.88 12.07 4.49
N VAL A 23 7.64 12.59 3.32
CA VAL A 23 6.37 12.41 2.58
C VAL A 23 6.58 11.53 1.37
N ASP A 24 5.50 11.03 0.79
CA ASP A 24 5.54 10.32 -0.49
C ASP A 24 4.99 11.23 -1.59
N PHE A 25 5.89 11.91 -2.27
CA PHE A 25 5.62 12.77 -3.42
C PHE A 25 6.09 12.13 -4.72
N ASN A 26 6.23 10.81 -4.74
CA ASN A 26 6.54 10.06 -5.95
C ASN A 26 5.31 9.98 -6.86
N VAL A 27 4.97 11.10 -7.45
CA VAL A 27 3.80 11.27 -8.32
C VAL A 27 4.12 10.89 -9.76
N PRO A 28 3.11 10.43 -10.53
CA PRO A 28 3.31 10.20 -11.95
C PRO A 28 3.42 11.53 -12.70
N LEU A 29 4.43 11.63 -13.57
CA LEU A 29 4.70 12.77 -14.43
C LEU A 29 4.65 12.34 -15.89
N LYS A 30 4.08 13.19 -16.73
CA LYS A 30 4.14 13.05 -18.19
C LYS A 30 4.58 14.40 -18.77
N ASP A 31 5.73 14.40 -19.42
CA ASP A 31 6.32 15.63 -20.02
C ASP A 31 6.43 16.78 -19.00
N GLY A 32 6.85 16.46 -17.78
CA GLY A 32 7.01 17.43 -16.69
C GLY A 32 5.72 17.87 -16.00
N VAL A 33 4.56 17.28 -16.38
CA VAL A 33 3.25 17.61 -15.82
C VAL A 33 2.78 16.48 -14.91
N ILE A 34 2.32 16.84 -13.71
CA ILE A 34 1.75 15.88 -12.76
C ILE A 34 0.41 15.38 -13.29
N THR A 35 0.29 14.05 -13.49
CA THR A 35 -0.95 13.44 -14.00
C THR A 35 -1.89 13.00 -12.88
N SER A 36 -1.39 12.86 -11.65
CA SER A 36 -2.18 12.60 -10.45
C SER A 36 -1.51 13.21 -9.24
N ASP A 37 -2.23 14.00 -8.48
CA ASP A 37 -1.76 14.64 -7.25
C ASP A 37 -2.22 13.93 -5.97
N LYS A 38 -2.78 12.73 -6.08
CA LYS A 38 -3.37 11.98 -4.96
C LYS A 38 -2.42 11.84 -3.77
N ARG A 39 -1.15 11.55 -4.02
CA ARG A 39 -0.15 11.40 -2.97
C ARG A 39 0.15 12.70 -2.26
N ILE A 40 0.16 13.81 -3.00
CA ILE A 40 0.33 15.14 -2.42
C ILE A 40 -0.86 15.49 -1.53
N VAL A 41 -2.08 15.28 -2.03
CA VAL A 41 -3.32 15.52 -1.28
C VAL A 41 -3.37 14.67 0.00
N ALA A 42 -2.94 13.41 -0.08
CA ALA A 42 -2.91 12.51 1.07
C ALA A 42 -1.98 12.99 2.19
N SER A 43 -0.95 13.76 1.86
CA SER A 43 0.00 14.32 2.84
C SER A 43 -0.49 15.60 3.50
N LEU A 44 -1.54 16.24 2.98
CA LEU A 44 -2.01 17.53 3.46
C LEU A 44 -2.43 17.53 4.93
N PRO A 45 -3.12 16.51 5.48
CA PRO A 45 -3.49 16.53 6.88
C PRO A 45 -2.31 16.71 7.84
N THR A 46 -1.21 16.01 7.63
CA THR A 46 0.00 16.14 8.45
C THR A 46 0.67 17.49 8.25
N ILE A 47 0.79 17.94 6.99
CA ILE A 47 1.42 19.23 6.66
C ILE A 47 0.60 20.39 7.27
N LYS A 48 -0.72 20.39 7.10
CA LYS A 48 -1.62 21.43 7.64
C LYS A 48 -1.61 21.44 9.15
N TYR A 49 -1.58 20.27 9.79
CA TYR A 49 -1.46 20.17 11.24
C TYR A 49 -0.22 20.91 11.74
N LEU A 50 0.93 20.64 11.11
CA LEU A 50 2.20 21.27 11.47
C LEU A 50 2.17 22.80 11.27
N ILE A 51 1.61 23.25 10.15
CA ILE A 51 1.43 24.68 9.87
C ILE A 51 0.56 25.34 10.96
N ASP A 52 -0.58 24.73 11.27
CA ASP A 52 -1.55 25.26 12.23
C ASP A 52 -1.01 25.27 13.67
N HIS A 53 -0.01 24.43 13.96
CA HIS A 53 0.66 24.38 15.25
C HIS A 53 2.01 25.12 15.26
N ASN A 54 2.21 26.01 14.30
CA ASN A 54 3.36 26.92 14.23
C ASN A 54 4.72 26.22 14.16
N ALA A 55 4.78 25.06 13.51
CA ALA A 55 6.05 24.41 13.18
C ALA A 55 6.69 25.05 11.95
N LYS A 56 8.00 24.84 11.81
CA LYS A 56 8.77 25.16 10.60
C LYS A 56 8.92 23.84 9.84
N VAL A 57 8.26 23.72 8.69
CA VAL A 57 8.08 22.43 8.00
C VAL A 57 9.10 22.26 6.89
N ILE A 58 9.89 21.18 6.98
CA ILE A 58 10.88 20.78 5.97
C ILE A 58 10.45 19.44 5.40
N LEU A 59 10.00 19.44 4.14
CA LEU A 59 9.52 18.24 3.47
C LEU A 59 10.65 17.59 2.67
N CYS A 60 10.70 16.26 2.69
CA CYS A 60 11.60 15.49 1.82
C CYS A 60 10.89 14.28 1.22
N SER A 61 11.24 13.95 0.00
CA SER A 61 10.69 12.82 -0.74
C SER A 61 11.65 12.37 -1.84
N HIS A 62 11.43 11.15 -2.31
CA HIS A 62 11.98 10.70 -3.59
C HIS A 62 10.98 10.93 -4.72
N LEU A 63 11.47 10.90 -5.94
CA LEU A 63 10.69 10.89 -7.17
C LEU A 63 11.42 10.03 -8.20
N GLY A 64 10.77 8.96 -8.66
CA GLY A 64 11.35 8.06 -9.65
C GLY A 64 12.65 7.38 -9.21
N ARG A 65 13.49 7.04 -10.17
CA ARG A 65 14.75 6.32 -9.94
C ARG A 65 15.92 7.01 -10.66
N PRO A 66 16.40 8.16 -10.15
CA PRO A 66 17.52 8.88 -10.76
C PRO A 66 18.88 8.23 -10.54
N LYS A 67 18.97 7.18 -9.74
CA LYS A 67 20.19 6.37 -9.49
C LYS A 67 21.37 7.17 -8.91
N GLY A 68 21.08 8.06 -7.97
CA GLY A 68 22.12 8.80 -7.27
C GLY A 68 22.74 9.97 -8.04
N GLU A 69 22.05 10.42 -9.08
CA GLU A 69 22.49 11.54 -9.91
C GLU A 69 21.40 12.57 -10.06
N PHE A 70 21.80 13.85 -10.19
CA PHE A 70 20.85 14.90 -10.54
C PHE A 70 20.35 14.71 -11.97
N LYS A 71 19.01 14.62 -12.11
CA LYS A 71 18.31 14.55 -13.40
C LYS A 71 17.12 15.49 -13.37
N PRO A 72 17.07 16.52 -14.24
CA PRO A 72 16.00 17.52 -14.21
C PRO A 72 14.59 16.92 -14.28
N GLU A 73 14.39 15.82 -15.01
CA GLU A 73 13.10 15.14 -15.15
C GLU A 73 12.60 14.53 -13.82
N PHE A 74 13.46 14.34 -12.85
CA PHE A 74 13.12 13.84 -11.52
C PHE A 74 13.17 14.91 -10.43
N SER A 75 13.24 16.18 -10.80
CA SER A 75 13.16 17.28 -9.84
C SER A 75 11.77 17.35 -9.21
N LEU A 76 11.73 17.68 -7.93
CA LEU A 76 10.48 17.91 -7.18
C LEU A 76 9.90 19.32 -7.39
N ALA A 77 10.49 20.14 -8.24
CA ALA A 77 10.00 21.51 -8.51
C ALA A 77 8.51 21.55 -8.93
N PRO A 78 8.01 20.67 -9.82
CA PRO A 78 6.58 20.64 -10.13
C PRO A 78 5.70 20.31 -8.91
N VAL A 79 6.20 19.47 -8.02
CA VAL A 79 5.49 19.10 -6.78
C VAL A 79 5.41 20.29 -5.83
N ALA A 80 6.49 21.06 -5.68
CA ALA A 80 6.50 22.29 -4.87
C ALA A 80 5.45 23.29 -5.38
N ALA A 81 5.35 23.48 -6.69
CA ALA A 81 4.37 24.35 -7.31
C ALA A 81 2.94 23.88 -7.03
N ARG A 82 2.66 22.59 -7.19
CA ARG A 82 1.32 22.02 -6.93
C ARG A 82 0.96 22.11 -5.45
N LEU A 83 1.89 21.80 -4.56
CA LEU A 83 1.68 21.89 -3.13
C LEU A 83 1.38 23.33 -2.70
N SER A 84 2.07 24.30 -3.29
CA SER A 84 1.81 25.74 -3.04
C SER A 84 0.37 26.11 -3.39
N GLU A 85 -0.14 25.62 -4.51
CA GLU A 85 -1.55 25.84 -4.90
C GLU A 85 -2.51 25.22 -3.88
N LEU A 86 -2.25 23.98 -3.47
CA LEU A 86 -3.12 23.25 -2.54
C LEU A 86 -3.13 23.86 -1.13
N LEU A 87 -2.00 24.41 -0.69
CA LEU A 87 -1.89 25.06 0.62
C LEU A 87 -2.33 26.52 0.62
N GLY A 88 -2.42 27.14 -0.55
CA GLY A 88 -2.69 28.56 -0.67
C GLY A 88 -1.58 29.44 -0.09
N LYS A 89 -0.34 28.93 -0.06
CA LYS A 89 0.85 29.63 0.42
C LYS A 89 2.08 29.13 -0.30
N GLU A 90 3.14 29.94 -0.36
CA GLU A 90 4.38 29.56 -1.01
C GLU A 90 5.04 28.37 -0.28
N VAL A 91 5.41 27.35 -1.03
CA VAL A 91 6.33 26.30 -0.61
C VAL A 91 7.70 26.65 -1.16
N LYS A 92 8.65 26.94 -0.28
CA LYS A 92 10.01 27.32 -0.65
C LYS A 92 10.78 26.09 -1.13
N MET A 93 11.32 26.15 -2.35
CA MET A 93 12.03 25.01 -2.95
C MET A 93 13.54 25.16 -2.79
N ALA A 94 14.19 24.19 -2.14
CA ALA A 94 15.64 24.10 -2.08
C ALA A 94 16.19 23.58 -3.40
N LYS A 95 17.43 23.96 -3.73
CA LYS A 95 18.13 23.52 -4.95
C LYS A 95 18.91 22.22 -4.73
N ASP A 96 19.04 21.77 -3.49
CA ASP A 96 19.77 20.58 -3.08
C ASP A 96 19.04 19.87 -1.93
N VAL A 97 19.65 18.85 -1.38
CA VAL A 97 19.07 18.06 -0.28
C VAL A 97 19.72 18.42 1.06
N VAL A 98 21.02 18.44 1.14
CA VAL A 98 21.78 18.67 2.40
C VAL A 98 22.86 19.73 2.23
N GLY A 99 22.90 20.43 1.13
CA GLY A 99 23.89 21.44 0.79
C GLY A 99 23.55 22.82 1.31
N GLU A 100 24.24 23.81 0.75
CA GLU A 100 24.11 25.21 1.17
C GLU A 100 22.68 25.75 0.99
N SER A 101 22.02 25.42 -0.12
CA SER A 101 20.65 25.87 -0.38
C SER A 101 19.67 25.37 0.69
N ALA A 102 19.70 24.07 0.98
CA ALA A 102 18.85 23.46 2.01
C ALA A 102 19.11 24.07 3.38
N GLN A 103 20.39 24.21 3.76
CA GLN A 103 20.78 24.75 5.05
C GLN A 103 20.35 26.21 5.23
N SER A 104 20.60 27.05 4.24
CA SER A 104 20.23 28.48 4.28
C SER A 104 18.72 28.66 4.32
N LEU A 105 18.01 27.89 3.53
CA LEU A 105 16.55 27.97 3.48
C LEU A 105 15.91 27.49 4.79
N ALA A 106 16.41 26.39 5.35
CA ALA A 106 15.94 25.89 6.65
C ALA A 106 16.19 26.89 7.77
N ALA A 107 17.35 27.56 7.77
CA ALA A 107 17.68 28.58 8.76
C ALA A 107 16.77 29.84 8.65
N SER A 108 16.20 30.10 7.48
CA SER A 108 15.36 31.27 7.23
C SER A 108 13.86 31.05 7.53
N LEU A 109 13.45 29.81 7.83
CA LEU A 109 12.04 29.48 8.05
C LEU A 109 11.47 30.21 9.27
N GLN A 110 10.24 30.73 9.10
CA GLN A 110 9.43 31.25 10.18
C GLN A 110 8.35 30.23 10.57
N ASP A 111 7.74 30.41 11.73
CA ASP A 111 6.65 29.55 12.19
C ASP A 111 5.52 29.47 11.14
N GLY A 112 5.16 28.27 10.76
CA GLY A 112 4.15 28.01 9.73
C GLY A 112 4.67 28.00 8.29
N ASP A 113 5.95 28.31 8.07
CA ASP A 113 6.56 28.21 6.74
C ASP A 113 6.79 26.76 6.33
N VAL A 114 6.76 26.51 5.02
CA VAL A 114 6.99 25.20 4.42
C VAL A 114 8.08 25.29 3.36
N MET A 115 9.02 24.37 3.41
CA MET A 115 10.01 24.18 2.35
C MET A 115 10.04 22.72 1.88
N LEU A 116 10.48 22.51 0.65
CA LEU A 116 10.68 21.18 0.07
C LEU A 116 12.14 21.05 -0.36
N LEU A 117 12.79 19.98 0.08
CA LEU A 117 14.12 19.60 -0.38
C LEU A 117 14.04 19.02 -1.79
N GLU A 118 15.13 19.06 -2.52
CA GLU A 118 15.24 18.34 -3.79
C GLU A 118 15.20 16.84 -3.58
N ASN A 119 14.95 16.06 -4.66
CA ASN A 119 14.80 14.61 -4.63
C ASN A 119 15.94 13.94 -3.87
N VAL A 120 15.61 13.25 -2.77
CA VAL A 120 16.62 12.59 -1.91
C VAL A 120 17.40 11.52 -2.66
N ARG A 121 16.82 10.93 -3.70
CA ARG A 121 17.49 9.92 -4.53
C ARG A 121 18.46 10.49 -5.57
N PHE A 122 18.64 11.81 -5.61
CA PHE A 122 19.78 12.40 -6.31
C PHE A 122 21.11 12.06 -5.61
N HIS A 123 21.05 11.61 -4.36
CA HIS A 123 22.18 11.09 -3.60
C HIS A 123 22.12 9.57 -3.54
N LYS A 124 23.20 8.91 -3.96
CA LYS A 124 23.34 7.44 -3.87
C LYS A 124 23.33 6.95 -2.42
N GLU A 125 23.71 7.80 -1.47
CA GLU A 125 23.75 7.54 -0.04
C GLU A 125 22.37 7.32 0.55
N GLU A 126 21.32 7.88 -0.05
CA GLU A 126 19.94 7.74 0.42
C GLU A 126 19.51 6.28 0.51
N THR A 127 19.62 5.54 -0.60
CA THR A 127 19.19 4.13 -0.67
C THR A 127 20.11 3.18 0.07
N LYS A 128 21.32 3.61 0.38
CA LYS A 128 22.32 2.86 1.17
C LYS A 128 22.15 3.08 2.67
N ASN A 129 21.25 3.98 3.07
CA ASN A 129 21.09 4.39 4.47
C ASN A 129 22.42 4.82 5.10
N ASP A 130 23.19 5.60 4.36
CA ASP A 130 24.52 6.05 4.78
C ASP A 130 24.42 6.91 6.05
N PRO A 131 25.18 6.58 7.12
CA PRO A 131 25.09 7.32 8.38
C PRO A 131 25.45 8.80 8.28
N GLU A 132 26.49 9.15 7.50
CA GLU A 132 26.90 10.55 7.34
C GLU A 132 25.86 11.37 6.58
N PHE A 133 25.25 10.81 5.55
CA PHE A 133 24.17 11.45 4.83
C PHE A 133 22.93 11.61 5.70
N SER A 134 22.58 10.57 6.46
CA SER A 134 21.48 10.61 7.43
C SER A 134 21.68 11.69 8.48
N LYS A 135 22.90 11.82 9.00
CA LYS A 135 23.26 12.86 9.97
C LYS A 135 23.15 14.27 9.38
N LYS A 136 23.61 14.46 8.16
CA LYS A 136 23.47 15.75 7.46
C LYS A 136 22.01 16.12 7.23
N LEU A 137 21.19 15.17 6.82
CA LEU A 137 19.77 15.38 6.64
C LEU A 137 19.10 15.74 7.98
N ALA A 138 19.42 15.00 9.03
CA ALA A 138 18.90 15.25 10.39
C ALA A 138 19.31 16.62 10.94
N SER A 139 20.50 17.12 10.57
CA SER A 139 21.00 18.42 11.04
C SER A 139 20.13 19.61 10.63
N LEU A 140 19.24 19.43 9.66
CA LEU A 140 18.34 20.47 9.21
C LEU A 140 17.17 20.73 10.20
N ALA A 141 16.90 19.80 11.11
CA ALA A 141 15.67 19.83 11.92
C ALA A 141 15.88 19.42 13.38
N ASP A 142 14.82 19.62 14.16
CA ASP A 142 14.76 19.26 15.59
C ASP A 142 13.98 17.96 15.82
N ILE A 143 13.06 17.63 14.93
CA ILE A 143 12.14 16.48 15.01
C ILE A 143 12.02 15.88 13.63
N PHE A 144 11.91 14.54 13.57
CA PHE A 144 11.59 13.79 12.35
C PHE A 144 10.16 13.22 12.43
N VAL A 145 9.40 13.43 11.37
CA VAL A 145 8.07 12.84 11.17
C VAL A 145 8.11 11.97 9.92
N ASN A 146 7.79 10.69 10.06
CA ASN A 146 7.60 9.81 8.90
C ASN A 146 6.12 9.71 8.56
N ASP A 147 5.76 10.18 7.36
CA ASP A 147 4.40 10.13 6.84
C ASP A 147 4.33 9.40 5.50
N ALA A 148 5.39 8.68 5.14
CA ALA A 148 5.54 7.97 3.88
C ALA A 148 5.43 6.44 4.10
N PHE A 149 4.22 5.94 4.27
CA PHE A 149 4.03 4.49 4.47
C PHE A 149 4.51 3.68 3.27
N GLY A 150 4.29 4.16 2.05
CA GLY A 150 4.74 3.48 0.84
C GLY A 150 6.25 3.24 0.73
N SER A 151 7.06 3.96 1.50
CA SER A 151 8.51 3.80 1.58
C SER A 151 8.99 3.22 2.91
N ALA A 152 8.08 2.93 3.84
CA ALA A 152 8.44 2.49 5.19
C ALA A 152 9.06 1.10 5.25
N HIS A 153 8.90 0.29 4.21
CA HIS A 153 9.50 -1.04 4.08
C HIS A 153 10.97 -1.01 3.62
N ARG A 154 11.49 0.16 3.31
CA ARG A 154 12.87 0.38 2.86
C ARG A 154 13.68 1.10 3.93
N ALA A 155 14.82 0.52 4.32
CA ALA A 155 15.76 1.16 5.23
C ALA A 155 16.64 2.15 4.47
N HIS A 156 16.08 3.32 4.16
CA HIS A 156 16.79 4.43 3.51
C HIS A 156 17.11 5.53 4.53
N SER A 157 17.99 6.47 4.19
CA SER A 157 18.35 7.57 5.09
C SER A 157 17.15 8.41 5.50
N SER A 158 16.30 8.82 4.56
CA SER A 158 15.14 9.68 4.82
C SER A 158 13.97 8.98 5.48
N THR A 159 13.92 7.64 5.49
CA THR A 159 12.85 6.86 6.12
C THR A 159 13.27 6.26 7.47
N THR A 160 14.55 5.99 7.65
CA THR A 160 15.06 5.19 8.76
C THR A 160 16.26 5.82 9.44
N GLY A 161 17.32 6.14 8.69
CA GLY A 161 18.60 6.58 9.26
C GLY A 161 18.52 7.89 10.03
N VAL A 162 17.68 8.83 9.59
CA VAL A 162 17.49 10.12 10.29
C VAL A 162 16.95 9.94 11.71
N ALA A 163 16.26 8.86 11.99
CA ALA A 163 15.71 8.55 13.30
C ALA A 163 16.77 8.23 14.34
N ASP A 164 17.99 7.91 13.91
CA ASP A 164 19.12 7.71 14.82
C ASP A 164 19.62 9.02 15.45
N TYR A 165 19.27 10.16 14.86
CA TYR A 165 19.79 11.47 15.23
C TYR A 165 18.73 12.46 15.73
N LEU A 166 17.44 12.14 15.58
CA LEU A 166 16.32 13.00 15.95
C LEU A 166 15.25 12.19 16.68
N PRO A 167 14.48 12.84 17.59
CA PRO A 167 13.21 12.27 18.01
C PRO A 167 12.34 11.98 16.75
N ALA A 168 11.79 10.80 16.67
CA ALA A 168 11.10 10.32 15.47
C ALA A 168 9.68 9.88 15.80
N VAL A 169 8.70 10.45 15.10
CA VAL A 169 7.29 10.15 15.32
C VAL A 169 6.59 9.88 13.99
N CYS A 170 5.40 9.30 14.01
CA CYS A 170 4.64 9.09 12.79
C CYS A 170 3.71 10.27 12.49
N GLY A 171 3.52 10.53 11.19
CA GLY A 171 2.45 11.39 10.71
C GLY A 171 1.12 10.65 10.67
N PHE A 172 0.05 11.33 10.27
CA PHE A 172 -1.30 10.78 10.28
C PHE A 172 -1.51 9.63 9.29
N LEU A 173 -0.79 9.60 8.16
CA LEU A 173 -0.89 8.49 7.21
C LEU A 173 -0.35 7.20 7.82
N ILE A 174 0.83 7.24 8.41
CA ILE A 174 1.41 6.05 9.07
C ILE A 174 0.58 5.65 10.30
N GLN A 175 0.08 6.62 11.06
CA GLN A 175 -0.79 6.37 12.20
C GLN A 175 -2.01 5.53 11.81
N LYS A 176 -2.68 5.89 10.71
CA LYS A 176 -3.83 5.14 10.19
C LYS A 176 -3.45 3.73 9.74
N GLU A 177 -2.31 3.58 9.06
CA GLU A 177 -1.85 2.26 8.61
C GLU A 177 -1.55 1.34 9.81
N ILE A 178 -0.91 1.86 10.84
CA ILE A 178 -0.65 1.12 12.07
C ILE A 178 -1.97 0.75 12.77
N GLU A 179 -2.90 1.69 12.85
CA GLU A 179 -4.20 1.48 13.49
C GLU A 179 -5.02 0.41 12.76
N PHE A 180 -5.18 0.54 11.45
CA PHE A 180 -6.02 -0.38 10.67
C PHE A 180 -5.36 -1.71 10.37
N ILE A 181 -4.20 -1.72 9.70
CA ILE A 181 -3.52 -2.98 9.35
C ILE A 181 -2.94 -3.64 10.59
N GLY A 182 -2.23 -2.88 11.41
CA GLY A 182 -1.63 -3.37 12.65
C GLY A 182 -2.68 -3.90 13.61
N GLY A 183 -3.78 -3.17 13.78
CA GLY A 183 -4.91 -3.58 14.62
C GLY A 183 -5.58 -4.85 14.13
N ALA A 184 -5.80 -4.97 12.83
CA ALA A 184 -6.38 -6.17 12.22
C ALA A 184 -5.50 -7.41 12.38
N LEU A 185 -4.18 -7.25 12.37
CA LEU A 185 -3.25 -8.36 12.57
C LEU A 185 -3.08 -8.75 14.03
N ALA A 186 -3.14 -7.78 14.95
CA ALA A 186 -2.89 -8.00 16.38
C ALA A 186 -4.15 -8.40 17.15
N ASN A 187 -5.27 -7.72 16.92
CA ASN A 187 -6.52 -7.95 17.66
C ASN A 187 -7.73 -7.61 16.79
N PRO A 188 -8.01 -8.41 15.76
CA PRO A 188 -9.14 -8.14 14.86
C PRO A 188 -10.48 -8.35 15.55
N LYS A 189 -11.48 -7.57 15.13
CA LYS A 189 -12.88 -7.91 15.39
C LYS A 189 -13.24 -9.11 14.52
N ARG A 190 -13.63 -10.21 15.17
CA ARG A 190 -13.90 -11.46 14.46
C ARG A 190 -15.35 -11.56 14.00
N PRO A 191 -15.67 -12.34 12.97
CA PRO A 191 -14.72 -13.12 12.15
C PRO A 191 -13.79 -12.25 11.30
N LEU A 192 -12.52 -12.66 11.19
CA LEU A 192 -11.55 -12.02 10.29
C LEU A 192 -11.51 -12.79 8.98
N VAL A 193 -11.83 -12.09 7.90
CA VAL A 193 -11.84 -12.63 6.54
C VAL A 193 -10.77 -11.93 5.72
N ALA A 194 -9.89 -12.71 5.12
CA ALA A 194 -8.91 -12.21 4.15
C ALA A 194 -9.34 -12.58 2.73
N ILE A 195 -9.29 -11.61 1.83
CA ILE A 195 -9.60 -11.78 0.41
C ILE A 195 -8.34 -11.46 -0.37
N LEU A 196 -7.81 -12.47 -1.05
CA LEU A 196 -6.55 -12.37 -1.77
C LEU A 196 -6.76 -12.67 -3.24
N GLY A 197 -6.30 -11.77 -4.09
CA GLY A 197 -6.34 -11.90 -5.52
C GLY A 197 -5.01 -11.52 -6.16
N GLY A 198 -5.01 -11.32 -7.47
CA GLY A 198 -3.81 -11.02 -8.22
C GLY A 198 -3.36 -12.21 -9.07
N ALA A 199 -2.24 -12.03 -9.80
CA ALA A 199 -1.84 -12.98 -10.83
C ALA A 199 -1.00 -14.15 -10.30
N LYS A 200 -0.20 -13.94 -9.25
CA LYS A 200 0.84 -14.90 -8.84
C LYS A 200 0.73 -15.32 -7.39
N VAL A 201 0.76 -16.63 -7.16
CA VAL A 201 0.87 -17.23 -5.80
C VAL A 201 2.18 -16.82 -5.14
N SER A 202 3.27 -16.78 -5.90
CA SER A 202 4.60 -16.40 -5.39
C SER A 202 4.62 -15.04 -4.70
N ASP A 203 3.78 -14.10 -5.13
CA ASP A 203 3.68 -12.77 -4.52
C ASP A 203 2.89 -12.78 -3.20
N LYS A 204 2.12 -13.84 -2.92
CA LYS A 204 1.18 -13.92 -1.80
C LYS A 204 1.53 -15.00 -0.77
N ILE A 205 2.55 -15.82 -0.99
CA ILE A 205 2.89 -16.93 -0.08
C ILE A 205 3.13 -16.42 1.34
N GLY A 206 3.90 -15.35 1.50
CA GLY A 206 4.17 -14.77 2.81
C GLY A 206 2.93 -14.23 3.50
N VAL A 207 2.05 -13.59 2.75
CA VAL A 207 0.77 -13.08 3.27
C VAL A 207 -0.13 -14.23 3.72
N ILE A 208 -0.32 -15.24 2.89
CA ILE A 208 -1.16 -16.40 3.21
C ILE A 208 -0.62 -17.12 4.45
N THR A 209 0.68 -17.37 4.49
CA THR A 209 1.34 -18.05 5.62
C THR A 209 1.09 -17.30 6.94
N ASN A 210 1.24 -15.99 6.95
CA ASN A 210 0.99 -15.18 8.13
C ASN A 210 -0.49 -15.17 8.51
N LEU A 211 -1.39 -15.04 7.53
CA LEU A 211 -2.82 -14.95 7.76
C LEU A 211 -3.46 -16.28 8.15
N LEU A 212 -2.87 -17.42 7.78
CA LEU A 212 -3.34 -18.74 8.24
C LEU A 212 -3.34 -18.88 9.77
N ASP A 213 -2.47 -18.16 10.46
CA ASP A 213 -2.42 -18.12 11.92
C ASP A 213 -3.41 -17.14 12.55
N LYS A 214 -4.07 -16.31 11.75
CA LYS A 214 -4.85 -15.16 12.23
C LYS A 214 -6.30 -15.14 11.75
N CYS A 215 -6.56 -15.60 10.54
CA CYS A 215 -7.87 -15.52 9.90
C CYS A 215 -8.80 -16.67 10.25
N ASP A 216 -10.10 -16.38 10.23
CA ASP A 216 -11.17 -17.38 10.29
C ASP A 216 -11.47 -17.92 8.90
N THR A 217 -11.37 -17.07 7.88
CA THR A 217 -11.61 -17.43 6.48
C THR A 217 -10.58 -16.75 5.57
N ILE A 218 -10.08 -17.48 4.59
CA ILE A 218 -9.25 -16.97 3.51
C ILE A 218 -9.96 -17.25 2.19
N ILE A 219 -10.15 -16.21 1.38
CA ILE A 219 -10.76 -16.27 0.06
C ILE A 219 -9.67 -15.98 -0.97
N VAL A 220 -9.54 -16.85 -1.96
CA VAL A 220 -8.56 -16.69 -3.05
C VAL A 220 -9.29 -16.55 -4.38
N GLY A 221 -8.94 -15.50 -5.11
CA GLY A 221 -9.43 -15.24 -6.46
C GLY A 221 -8.31 -14.75 -7.38
N GLY A 222 -8.68 -14.23 -8.54
CA GLY A 222 -7.70 -13.77 -9.52
C GLY A 222 -6.93 -14.89 -10.19
N GLY A 223 -5.88 -14.52 -10.95
CA GLY A 223 -5.06 -15.48 -11.70
C GLY A 223 -4.33 -16.50 -10.82
N MET A 224 -4.00 -16.13 -9.59
CA MET A 224 -3.35 -17.05 -8.65
C MET A 224 -4.22 -18.26 -8.27
N ALA A 225 -5.55 -18.12 -8.37
CA ALA A 225 -6.47 -19.19 -8.01
C ALA A 225 -6.28 -20.47 -8.86
N TYR A 226 -5.85 -20.33 -10.09
CA TYR A 226 -5.67 -21.47 -11.00
C TYR A 226 -4.54 -22.40 -10.57
N THR A 227 -3.53 -21.89 -9.91
CA THR A 227 -2.47 -22.73 -9.31
C THR A 227 -3.05 -23.59 -8.17
N PHE A 228 -3.95 -23.02 -7.35
CA PHE A 228 -4.67 -23.78 -6.31
C PHE A 228 -5.60 -24.84 -6.91
N MET A 229 -6.31 -24.49 -7.99
CA MET A 229 -7.18 -25.44 -8.70
C MET A 229 -6.36 -26.61 -9.27
N LYS A 230 -5.22 -26.32 -9.87
CA LYS A 230 -4.31 -27.34 -10.41
C LYS A 230 -3.80 -28.27 -9.30
N ALA A 231 -3.48 -27.71 -8.13
CA ALA A 231 -3.07 -28.49 -6.97
C ALA A 231 -4.15 -29.49 -6.52
N LEU A 232 -5.43 -29.21 -6.76
CA LEU A 232 -6.55 -30.12 -6.51
C LEU A 232 -6.79 -31.12 -7.66
N GLY A 233 -5.98 -31.07 -8.71
CA GLY A 233 -6.13 -31.94 -9.88
C GLY A 233 -7.12 -31.48 -10.92
N TYR A 234 -7.56 -30.21 -10.87
CA TYR A 234 -8.51 -29.65 -11.85
C TYR A 234 -7.84 -29.35 -13.19
N ASN A 235 -8.63 -29.44 -14.26
CA ASN A 235 -8.24 -28.91 -15.56
C ASN A 235 -8.47 -27.40 -15.59
N ILE A 236 -7.42 -26.65 -15.84
CA ILE A 236 -7.44 -25.18 -15.87
C ILE A 236 -7.28 -24.59 -17.28
N GLY A 237 -7.22 -25.46 -18.31
CA GLY A 237 -7.03 -25.02 -19.70
C GLY A 237 -5.76 -24.20 -19.86
N ASN A 238 -5.88 -23.04 -20.52
CA ASN A 238 -4.77 -22.12 -20.77
C ASN A 238 -4.66 -21.02 -19.69
N SER A 239 -5.29 -21.22 -18.53
CA SER A 239 -5.23 -20.27 -17.41
C SER A 239 -3.82 -20.09 -16.88
N LEU A 240 -3.57 -18.95 -16.24
CA LEU A 240 -2.28 -18.70 -15.58
C LEU A 240 -1.93 -19.83 -14.61
N LEU A 241 -0.70 -20.27 -14.64
CA LEU A 241 -0.20 -21.34 -13.79
C LEU A 241 1.26 -21.07 -13.40
N GLU A 242 1.55 -21.15 -12.11
CA GLU A 242 2.92 -21.26 -11.61
C GLU A 242 3.20 -22.70 -11.23
N GLU A 243 3.77 -23.47 -12.17
CA GLU A 243 4.03 -24.92 -11.98
C GLU A 243 4.92 -25.22 -10.78
N ASP A 244 5.90 -24.37 -10.51
CA ASP A 244 6.80 -24.48 -9.36
C ASP A 244 6.14 -24.14 -8.01
N ARG A 245 4.89 -23.69 -8.00
CA ARG A 245 4.13 -23.30 -6.81
C ARG A 245 2.92 -24.20 -6.51
N ILE A 246 2.69 -25.22 -7.30
CA ILE A 246 1.57 -26.16 -7.09
C ILE A 246 1.68 -26.84 -5.72
N GLU A 247 2.87 -27.29 -5.34
CA GLU A 247 3.10 -27.92 -4.04
C GLU A 247 2.87 -26.94 -2.89
N ASP A 248 3.36 -25.70 -3.01
CA ASP A 248 3.11 -24.65 -2.02
C ASP A 248 1.61 -24.38 -1.85
N ALA A 249 0.86 -24.32 -2.96
CA ALA A 249 -0.59 -24.11 -2.93
C ALA A 249 -1.31 -25.24 -2.20
N LEU A 250 -0.94 -26.49 -2.48
CA LEU A 250 -1.50 -27.64 -1.80
C LEU A 250 -1.19 -27.61 -0.29
N ASN A 251 0.04 -27.30 0.08
CA ASN A 251 0.46 -27.20 1.48
C ASN A 251 -0.31 -26.10 2.22
N MET A 252 -0.55 -24.96 1.60
CA MET A 252 -1.34 -23.89 2.20
C MET A 252 -2.79 -24.31 2.47
N MET A 253 -3.42 -25.00 1.52
CA MET A 253 -4.78 -25.53 1.70
C MET A 253 -4.84 -26.58 2.80
N ASN A 254 -3.85 -27.47 2.88
CA ASN A 254 -3.76 -28.49 3.94
C ASN A 254 -3.53 -27.84 5.30
N THR A 255 -2.66 -26.84 5.40
CA THR A 255 -2.42 -26.09 6.63
C THR A 255 -3.69 -25.38 7.10
N ALA A 256 -4.44 -24.77 6.19
CA ALA A 256 -5.73 -24.16 6.50
C ALA A 256 -6.69 -25.16 7.14
N LYS A 257 -6.79 -26.36 6.57
CA LYS A 257 -7.63 -27.43 7.08
C LYS A 257 -7.21 -27.85 8.49
N GLU A 258 -5.92 -28.03 8.71
CA GLU A 258 -5.36 -28.40 10.03
C GLU A 258 -5.65 -27.33 11.09
N LYS A 259 -5.60 -26.06 10.72
CA LYS A 259 -5.83 -24.91 11.61
C LYS A 259 -7.31 -24.54 11.78
N GLY A 260 -8.21 -25.21 11.06
CA GLY A 260 -9.64 -24.89 11.08
C GLY A 260 -9.97 -23.58 10.37
N VAL A 261 -9.12 -23.10 9.46
CA VAL A 261 -9.35 -21.92 8.64
C VAL A 261 -10.13 -22.33 7.39
N LYS A 262 -11.25 -21.66 7.14
CA LYS A 262 -12.04 -21.89 5.93
C LYS A 262 -11.30 -21.28 4.74
N PHE A 263 -10.90 -22.12 3.80
CA PHE A 263 -10.12 -21.71 2.63
C PHE A 263 -10.97 -21.87 1.36
N LEU A 264 -11.37 -20.78 0.73
CA LEU A 264 -12.28 -20.77 -0.40
C LEU A 264 -11.55 -20.38 -1.69
N ILE A 265 -11.74 -21.20 -2.71
CA ILE A 265 -11.28 -20.92 -4.08
C ILE A 265 -12.50 -20.92 -5.01
N PRO A 266 -12.38 -20.37 -6.23
CA PRO A 266 -13.49 -20.34 -7.17
C PRO A 266 -14.04 -21.74 -7.53
N VAL A 267 -15.36 -21.85 -7.55
CA VAL A 267 -16.08 -23.08 -7.96
C VAL A 267 -16.55 -22.99 -9.41
N ASP A 268 -16.63 -21.80 -9.96
CA ASP A 268 -16.87 -21.53 -11.38
C ASP A 268 -16.08 -20.29 -11.84
N ASN A 269 -15.92 -20.15 -13.14
CA ASN A 269 -15.12 -19.07 -13.71
C ASN A 269 -15.78 -18.55 -14.98
N LYS A 270 -15.61 -17.25 -15.24
CA LYS A 270 -15.82 -16.68 -16.57
C LYS A 270 -14.51 -16.80 -17.33
N VAL A 271 -14.52 -17.60 -18.38
CA VAL A 271 -13.35 -17.93 -19.18
C VAL A 271 -13.43 -17.29 -20.55
N GLY A 272 -12.29 -16.95 -21.14
CA GLY A 272 -12.17 -16.40 -22.49
C GLY A 272 -11.21 -17.20 -23.34
N LYS A 273 -11.34 -17.07 -24.67
CA LYS A 273 -10.42 -17.72 -25.61
C LYS A 273 -9.08 -17.01 -25.74
N GLU A 274 -9.09 -15.69 -25.52
CA GLU A 274 -7.91 -14.84 -25.65
C GLU A 274 -7.85 -13.85 -24.48
N TYR A 275 -6.65 -13.41 -24.15
CA TYR A 275 -6.46 -12.37 -23.14
C TYR A 275 -6.71 -10.99 -23.76
N LYS A 276 -8.00 -10.65 -23.91
CA LYS A 276 -8.41 -9.34 -24.43
C LYS A 276 -9.84 -9.01 -23.93
N PRO A 277 -10.20 -7.71 -23.86
CA PRO A 277 -11.48 -7.27 -23.26
C PRO A 277 -12.73 -7.80 -23.95
N ASP A 278 -12.68 -8.01 -25.27
CA ASP A 278 -13.80 -8.41 -26.11
C ASP A 278 -13.74 -9.87 -26.55
N THR A 279 -12.94 -10.70 -25.89
CA THR A 279 -12.82 -12.12 -26.20
C THR A 279 -14.17 -12.83 -26.07
N GLU A 280 -14.37 -13.87 -26.90
CA GLU A 280 -15.47 -14.82 -26.66
C GLU A 280 -15.35 -15.39 -25.25
N ALA A 281 -16.45 -15.39 -24.51
CA ALA A 281 -16.45 -15.78 -23.10
C ALA A 281 -17.62 -16.72 -22.78
N MET A 282 -17.41 -17.59 -21.79
CA MET A 282 -18.47 -18.42 -21.22
C MET A 282 -18.20 -18.63 -19.73
N VAL A 283 -19.23 -19.04 -19.00
CA VAL A 283 -19.11 -19.45 -17.60
C VAL A 283 -19.01 -20.97 -17.54
N ILE A 284 -18.03 -21.49 -16.78
CA ILE A 284 -17.82 -22.93 -16.65
C ILE A 284 -17.34 -23.28 -15.23
N ASP A 285 -17.65 -24.49 -14.79
CA ASP A 285 -17.19 -25.00 -13.49
C ASP A 285 -15.65 -25.10 -13.46
N SER A 286 -15.06 -24.88 -12.28
CA SER A 286 -13.60 -24.74 -12.10
C SER A 286 -12.81 -26.03 -12.41
N ASP A 287 -13.42 -27.18 -12.27
CA ASP A 287 -12.75 -28.47 -12.46
C ASP A 287 -12.66 -28.92 -13.92
N ILE A 288 -13.34 -28.22 -14.85
CA ILE A 288 -13.49 -28.65 -16.25
C ILE A 288 -13.19 -27.55 -17.28
N ILE A 289 -12.30 -26.61 -16.99
CA ILE A 289 -11.91 -25.57 -17.95
C ILE A 289 -11.20 -26.24 -19.14
N PRO A 290 -11.77 -26.18 -20.36
CA PRO A 290 -11.18 -26.87 -21.51
C PRO A 290 -9.91 -26.19 -22.02
N ASP A 291 -9.09 -26.96 -22.72
CA ASP A 291 -7.94 -26.43 -23.46
C ASP A 291 -8.42 -25.35 -24.44
N GLY A 292 -7.61 -24.33 -24.61
CA GLY A 292 -7.94 -23.18 -25.45
C GLY A 292 -8.74 -22.10 -24.75
N TRP A 293 -9.15 -22.33 -23.49
CA TRP A 293 -9.86 -21.35 -22.67
C TRP A 293 -9.04 -20.98 -21.43
N MET A 294 -9.10 -19.74 -21.03
CA MET A 294 -8.41 -19.23 -19.82
C MET A 294 -9.37 -18.51 -18.90
N GLY A 295 -9.21 -18.68 -17.60
CA GLY A 295 -10.00 -17.95 -16.62
C GLY A 295 -9.65 -16.47 -16.61
N LEU A 296 -10.66 -15.61 -16.60
CA LEU A 296 -10.51 -14.15 -16.59
C LEU A 296 -11.29 -13.46 -15.47
N ASP A 297 -12.23 -14.18 -14.84
CA ASP A 297 -12.97 -13.70 -13.67
C ASP A 297 -13.60 -14.90 -12.95
N ILE A 298 -14.02 -14.68 -11.72
CA ILE A 298 -14.84 -15.66 -10.99
C ILE A 298 -16.28 -15.67 -11.57
N GLY A 299 -16.90 -16.82 -11.53
CA GLY A 299 -18.28 -16.98 -12.01
C GLY A 299 -19.33 -16.63 -10.95
N PRO A 300 -20.62 -16.68 -11.33
CA PRO A 300 -21.72 -16.27 -10.45
C PRO A 300 -21.90 -17.16 -9.22
N LYS A 301 -21.62 -18.46 -9.31
CA LYS A 301 -21.66 -19.36 -8.13
C LYS A 301 -20.56 -18.97 -7.11
N THR A 302 -19.40 -18.62 -7.61
CA THR A 302 -18.26 -18.16 -6.77
C THR A 302 -18.58 -16.82 -6.13
N GLN A 303 -19.18 -15.90 -6.88
CA GLN A 303 -19.59 -14.60 -6.35
C GLN A 303 -20.54 -14.79 -5.16
N ALA A 304 -21.52 -15.67 -5.27
CA ALA A 304 -22.45 -15.99 -4.18
C ALA A 304 -21.74 -16.65 -2.99
N LEU A 305 -20.84 -17.60 -3.26
CA LEU A 305 -20.06 -18.29 -2.24
C LEU A 305 -19.19 -17.30 -1.45
N PHE A 306 -18.49 -16.42 -2.13
CA PHE A 306 -17.62 -15.42 -1.50
C PHE A 306 -18.43 -14.36 -0.74
N ALA A 307 -19.53 -13.88 -1.31
CA ALA A 307 -20.42 -12.94 -0.64
C ALA A 307 -20.99 -13.53 0.66
N ASP A 308 -21.39 -14.80 0.65
CA ASP A 308 -21.89 -15.49 1.84
C ASP A 308 -20.80 -15.59 2.92
N ALA A 309 -19.58 -15.89 2.54
CA ALA A 309 -18.44 -15.95 3.47
C ALA A 309 -18.06 -14.60 4.08
N ILE A 310 -18.27 -13.50 3.33
CA ILE A 310 -17.98 -12.14 3.78
C ILE A 310 -19.09 -11.60 4.69
N LYS A 311 -20.32 -12.04 4.48
CA LYS A 311 -21.48 -11.59 5.25
C LYS A 311 -21.28 -11.91 6.74
N GLY A 312 -21.50 -10.90 7.58
CA GLY A 312 -21.37 -11.05 9.03
C GLY A 312 -19.94 -11.01 9.55
N SER A 313 -18.94 -10.74 8.69
CA SER A 313 -17.55 -10.56 9.11
C SER A 313 -17.38 -9.33 10.02
N GLY A 314 -16.45 -9.41 10.96
CA GLY A 314 -16.09 -8.30 11.83
C GLY A 314 -14.98 -7.42 11.22
N THR A 315 -14.03 -8.07 10.56
CA THR A 315 -12.90 -7.41 9.88
C THR A 315 -12.64 -8.10 8.55
N VAL A 316 -12.41 -7.29 7.51
CA VAL A 316 -12.04 -7.77 6.18
C VAL A 316 -10.71 -7.14 5.77
N ILE A 317 -9.77 -7.96 5.33
CA ILE A 317 -8.55 -7.54 4.67
C ILE A 317 -8.64 -7.98 3.21
N TRP A 318 -8.56 -7.05 2.28
CA TRP A 318 -8.64 -7.36 0.85
C TRP A 318 -7.40 -6.86 0.12
N ASN A 319 -6.71 -7.77 -0.57
CA ASN A 319 -5.53 -7.47 -1.39
C ASN A 319 -5.59 -8.25 -2.71
N GLY A 320 -5.88 -7.56 -3.80
CA GLY A 320 -5.93 -8.08 -5.16
C GLY A 320 -7.34 -8.31 -5.72
N PRO A 321 -7.59 -7.94 -6.98
CA PRO A 321 -8.88 -8.13 -7.63
C PRO A 321 -9.16 -9.61 -7.92
N MET A 322 -10.44 -9.92 -8.17
CA MET A 322 -10.91 -11.29 -8.39
C MET A 322 -10.81 -11.75 -9.84
N GLY A 323 -10.66 -10.80 -10.76
CA GLY A 323 -10.54 -11.03 -12.19
C GLY A 323 -9.83 -9.87 -12.86
N VAL A 324 -9.88 -9.81 -14.19
CA VAL A 324 -9.28 -8.71 -14.96
C VAL A 324 -10.23 -7.51 -14.89
N SER A 325 -10.33 -6.90 -13.72
CA SER A 325 -11.36 -5.90 -13.38
C SER A 325 -11.22 -4.58 -14.12
N GLU A 326 -10.10 -4.31 -14.75
CA GLU A 326 -9.93 -3.17 -15.67
C GLU A 326 -10.77 -3.31 -16.94
N TRP A 327 -11.22 -4.51 -17.25
CA TRP A 327 -12.14 -4.80 -18.37
C TRP A 327 -13.55 -4.99 -17.85
N ASP A 328 -14.50 -4.21 -18.35
CA ASP A 328 -15.89 -4.24 -17.91
C ASP A 328 -16.51 -5.65 -17.99
N ASN A 329 -16.18 -6.41 -19.04
CA ASN A 329 -16.65 -7.77 -19.23
C ASN A 329 -16.16 -8.77 -18.16
N PHE A 330 -15.11 -8.44 -17.43
CA PHE A 330 -14.49 -9.31 -16.44
C PHE A 330 -14.37 -8.64 -15.07
N ALA A 331 -15.21 -7.65 -14.80
CA ALA A 331 -15.25 -6.91 -13.54
C ALA A 331 -16.32 -7.41 -12.56
N ALA A 332 -17.27 -8.24 -13.01
CA ALA A 332 -18.43 -8.66 -12.21
C ALA A 332 -18.02 -9.31 -10.88
N GLY A 333 -17.00 -10.14 -10.88
CA GLY A 333 -16.51 -10.81 -9.67
C GLY A 333 -15.96 -9.83 -8.65
N THR A 334 -15.14 -8.87 -9.08
CA THR A 334 -14.59 -7.83 -8.21
C THR A 334 -15.69 -6.91 -7.68
N ILE A 335 -16.69 -6.56 -8.51
CA ILE A 335 -17.85 -5.77 -8.09
C ILE A 335 -18.65 -6.52 -7.02
N ALA A 336 -18.89 -7.82 -7.20
CA ALA A 336 -19.64 -8.63 -6.25
C ALA A 336 -18.93 -8.69 -4.89
N VAL A 337 -17.61 -8.86 -4.89
CA VAL A 337 -16.80 -8.85 -3.65
C VAL A 337 -16.84 -7.48 -3.00
N ALA A 338 -16.64 -6.40 -3.76
CA ALA A 338 -16.70 -5.03 -3.24
C ALA A 338 -18.06 -4.72 -2.61
N THR A 339 -19.15 -5.14 -3.26
CA THR A 339 -20.51 -4.99 -2.74
C THR A 339 -20.68 -5.75 -1.43
N ALA A 340 -20.24 -7.01 -1.37
CA ALA A 340 -20.34 -7.82 -0.17
C ALA A 340 -19.56 -7.20 1.00
N VAL A 341 -18.36 -6.69 0.75
CA VAL A 341 -17.54 -6.00 1.76
C VAL A 341 -18.23 -4.73 2.24
N ALA A 342 -18.75 -3.92 1.32
CA ALA A 342 -19.47 -2.68 1.65
C ALA A 342 -20.72 -2.93 2.51
N ASP A 343 -21.45 -4.02 2.23
CA ASP A 343 -22.69 -4.38 2.92
C ASP A 343 -22.45 -5.16 4.23
N SER A 344 -21.23 -5.61 4.49
CA SER A 344 -20.92 -6.48 5.62
C SER A 344 -20.97 -5.79 6.99
N GLY A 345 -20.80 -4.47 7.03
CA GLY A 345 -20.62 -3.73 8.28
C GLY A 345 -19.25 -3.95 8.93
N ALA A 346 -18.36 -4.68 8.31
CA ALA A 346 -17.02 -4.98 8.82
C ALA A 346 -16.10 -3.75 8.76
N ILE A 347 -15.07 -3.77 9.60
CA ILE A 347 -13.90 -2.91 9.40
C ILE A 347 -13.18 -3.43 8.17
N SER A 348 -13.21 -2.69 7.08
CA SER A 348 -12.69 -3.10 5.78
C SER A 348 -11.40 -2.38 5.44
N ILE A 349 -10.35 -3.16 5.16
CA ILE A 349 -9.01 -2.67 4.88
C ILE A 349 -8.60 -3.17 3.50
N ILE A 350 -8.36 -2.23 2.59
CA ILE A 350 -7.94 -2.52 1.22
C ILE A 350 -6.44 -2.26 1.11
N GLY A 351 -5.68 -3.27 0.74
CA GLY A 351 -4.25 -3.17 0.52
C GLY A 351 -3.88 -3.45 -0.93
N GLY A 352 -2.78 -2.83 -1.38
CA GLY A 352 -2.28 -3.00 -2.74
C GLY A 352 -2.86 -2.03 -3.76
N GLY A 353 -2.02 -1.64 -4.73
CA GLY A 353 -2.38 -0.63 -5.74
C GLY A 353 -3.53 -1.06 -6.65
N ASP A 354 -3.53 -2.31 -7.08
CA ASP A 354 -4.57 -2.84 -7.99
C ASP A 354 -5.94 -2.90 -7.31
N SER A 355 -5.98 -3.34 -6.06
CA SER A 355 -7.22 -3.38 -5.28
C SER A 355 -7.76 -1.99 -5.02
N ALA A 356 -6.90 -1.06 -4.61
CA ALA A 356 -7.28 0.33 -4.38
C ALA A 356 -7.81 0.99 -5.65
N ALA A 357 -7.13 0.77 -6.78
CA ALA A 357 -7.56 1.27 -8.08
C ALA A 357 -8.92 0.69 -8.50
N ALA A 358 -9.11 -0.62 -8.32
CA ALA A 358 -10.36 -1.30 -8.63
C ALA A 358 -11.52 -0.76 -7.79
N VAL A 359 -11.34 -0.63 -6.49
CA VAL A 359 -12.34 -0.10 -5.55
C VAL A 359 -12.72 1.34 -5.91
N GLN A 360 -11.74 2.18 -6.24
CA GLN A 360 -11.97 3.56 -6.66
C GLN A 360 -12.70 3.65 -8.00
N LYS A 361 -12.23 2.90 -9.00
CA LYS A 361 -12.85 2.86 -10.34
C LYS A 361 -14.32 2.41 -10.27
N LEU A 362 -14.61 1.44 -9.41
CA LEU A 362 -15.95 0.87 -9.27
C LEU A 362 -16.86 1.66 -8.32
N GLY A 363 -16.37 2.75 -7.74
CA GLY A 363 -17.19 3.65 -6.91
C GLY A 363 -17.41 3.19 -5.47
N PHE A 364 -16.58 2.29 -4.94
CA PHE A 364 -16.71 1.75 -3.58
C PHE A 364 -15.75 2.36 -2.55
N ALA A 365 -14.90 3.31 -2.95
CA ALA A 365 -13.86 3.86 -2.07
C ALA A 365 -14.41 4.41 -0.75
N ASP A 366 -15.51 5.15 -0.80
CA ASP A 366 -16.13 5.78 0.38
C ASP A 366 -16.80 4.77 1.31
N LYS A 367 -17.00 3.54 0.86
CA LYS A 367 -17.63 2.47 1.64
C LYS A 367 -16.60 1.58 2.35
N MET A 368 -15.32 1.82 2.14
CA MET A 368 -14.23 1.09 2.78
C MET A 368 -13.72 1.86 3.98
N SER A 369 -13.40 1.16 5.08
CA SER A 369 -12.92 1.80 6.30
C SER A 369 -11.53 2.41 6.11
N HIS A 370 -10.66 1.72 5.38
CA HIS A 370 -9.30 2.18 5.10
C HIS A 370 -8.80 1.63 3.77
N ILE A 371 -8.27 2.50 2.93
CA ILE A 371 -7.56 2.13 1.71
C ILE A 371 -6.09 2.46 1.93
N SER A 372 -5.24 1.44 1.99
CA SER A 372 -3.81 1.63 2.23
C SER A 372 -3.14 2.38 1.09
N THR A 373 -2.25 3.30 1.45
CA THR A 373 -1.44 4.06 0.51
C THR A 373 -0.12 3.37 0.18
N GLY A 374 0.14 2.21 0.78
CA GLY A 374 1.48 1.64 0.88
C GLY A 374 1.93 0.66 -0.19
N GLY A 375 1.07 0.18 -1.07
CA GLY A 375 1.48 -0.79 -2.11
C GLY A 375 2.30 -1.97 -1.54
N GLY A 376 3.60 -2.03 -1.88
CA GLY A 376 4.52 -3.07 -1.39
C GLY A 376 4.71 -3.06 0.12
N ALA A 377 4.66 -1.89 0.76
CA ALA A 377 4.76 -1.79 2.22
C ALA A 377 3.53 -2.43 2.90
N SER A 378 2.34 -2.25 2.35
CA SER A 378 1.13 -2.92 2.84
C SER A 378 1.27 -4.42 2.79
N LEU A 379 1.79 -4.93 1.68
CA LEU A 379 1.99 -6.37 1.47
C LEU A 379 2.99 -6.92 2.50
N GLU A 380 4.13 -6.29 2.68
CA GLU A 380 5.13 -6.71 3.67
C GLU A 380 4.60 -6.63 5.10
N PHE A 381 3.76 -5.64 5.41
CA PHE A 381 3.11 -5.54 6.71
C PHE A 381 2.16 -6.72 6.92
N LEU A 382 1.36 -7.08 5.91
CA LEU A 382 0.45 -8.23 5.95
C LEU A 382 1.21 -9.56 6.07
N GLU A 383 2.44 -9.64 5.59
CA GLU A 383 3.34 -10.78 5.77
C GLU A 383 3.85 -10.92 7.22
N GLY A 384 3.56 -9.97 8.08
CA GLY A 384 4.05 -9.92 9.46
C GLY A 384 5.48 -9.41 9.59
N LYS A 385 6.05 -8.86 8.54
CA LYS A 385 7.41 -8.31 8.56
C LYS A 385 7.45 -6.99 9.32
N GLU A 386 8.56 -6.75 9.99
CA GLU A 386 8.87 -5.44 10.56
C GLU A 386 9.25 -4.47 9.44
N LEU A 387 8.64 -3.28 9.47
CA LEU A 387 8.95 -2.24 8.48
C LEU A 387 9.98 -1.27 9.08
N PRO A 388 11.19 -1.16 8.49
CA PRO A 388 12.26 -0.34 9.07
C PRO A 388 11.85 1.10 9.38
N GLY A 389 11.06 1.72 8.50
CA GLY A 389 10.61 3.09 8.69
C GLY A 389 9.58 3.26 9.81
N ILE A 390 8.96 2.18 10.27
CA ILE A 390 8.07 2.19 11.44
C ILE A 390 8.84 1.81 12.70
N VAL A 391 9.67 0.76 12.63
CA VAL A 391 10.49 0.31 13.76
C VAL A 391 11.37 1.43 14.31
N ALA A 392 11.89 2.29 13.42
CA ALA A 392 12.75 3.41 13.79
C ALA A 392 12.02 4.51 14.57
N LEU A 393 10.67 4.54 14.56
CA LEU A 393 9.88 5.54 15.27
C LEU A 393 9.83 5.23 16.76
N ASN A 394 9.72 6.28 17.58
CA ASN A 394 9.66 6.16 19.03
C ASN A 394 8.37 5.48 19.48
N ASP A 395 8.48 4.58 20.44
CA ASP A 395 7.35 3.95 21.11
C ASP A 395 6.74 4.90 22.15
N LYS A 396 5.41 4.81 22.37
CA LYS A 396 4.71 5.50 23.47
C LYS A 396 5.11 4.92 24.83
#